data_f6749013339a61ec032f6934b4f400ab
#
_entry.id   f6749013339a61ec032f6934b4f400ab
#
_cell.length_a   1.000
_cell.length_b   1.000
_cell.length_c   1.000
_cell.angle_alpha   90.00
_cell.angle_beta   90.00
_cell.angle_gamma   90.00
#
_symmetry.space_group_name_H-M   'P 1'
#
loop_
_entity.id
_entity.type
_entity.pdbx_description
1 polymer ?
#
loop_
_entity_poly.entity_id
_entity_poly.type
_entity_poly.pdbx_seq_one_letter_code
_entity_poly.pdbx_strand_id
1 'polypeptide(L)'
;MPEDERPVDLTLSPVEAEALHAAIEDRLESGRGTPELERAYRLLGWRILAARGGPGLTGRMANIAREAGSLEEYEAARDRELGPIIQGLERGENRDP
;
A
#
# COMPACT_ATOMS: atom_id res chain seq x y z
N MET A 1 14.26 -3.79 -23.11
CA MET A 1 14.14 -3.90 -22.76
C MET A 1 14.23 -3.96 -21.82
N PRO A 2 14.23 -4.23 -21.79
CA PRO A 2 13.97 -3.68 -20.84
C PRO A 2 14.59 -3.92 -19.59
N GLU A 3 15.61 -3.43 -19.39
CA GLU A 3 16.15 -3.43 -18.12
C GLU A 3 15.31 -2.64 -17.17
N ASP A 4 14.46 -1.81 -17.70
CA ASP A 4 13.61 -1.09 -16.78
C ASP A 4 12.55 -1.95 -16.18
N GLU A 5 12.47 -3.19 -16.52
CA GLU A 5 11.50 -4.07 -15.89
C GLU A 5 12.00 -4.67 -14.59
N ARG A 6 13.25 -4.42 -14.25
CA ARG A 6 13.76 -4.94 -12.99
C ARG A 6 13.15 -4.16 -11.82
N PRO A 7 12.69 -4.87 -10.78
CA PRO A 7 12.10 -4.17 -9.64
C PRO A 7 13.09 -3.28 -8.95
N VAL A 8 12.59 -2.20 -8.40
CA VAL A 8 13.38 -1.29 -7.58
C VAL A 8 12.95 -1.48 -6.14
N ASP A 9 13.90 -1.83 -5.29
CA ASP A 9 13.63 -1.99 -3.87
C ASP A 9 14.00 -0.72 -3.14
N LEU A 10 13.18 -0.38 -2.16
CA LEU A 10 13.35 0.87 -1.44
C LEU A 10 12.92 0.69 0.00
N THR A 11 13.74 1.16 0.91
CA THR A 11 13.41 1.11 2.33
C THR A 11 13.25 2.54 2.84
N LEU A 12 12.10 2.80 3.44
CA LEU A 12 11.78 4.13 3.94
C LEU A 12 11.35 4.04 5.40
N SER A 13 11.68 5.07 6.17
CA SER A 13 11.09 5.19 7.49
C SER A 13 9.61 5.52 7.35
N PRO A 14 8.82 5.30 8.41
CA PRO A 14 7.40 5.66 8.33
C PRO A 14 7.17 7.12 7.97
N VAL A 15 8.00 8.02 8.49
CA VAL A 15 7.84 9.43 8.19
C VAL A 15 8.12 9.69 6.71
N GLU A 16 9.18 9.08 6.18
CA GLU A 16 9.51 9.26 4.78
C GLU A 16 8.44 8.66 3.88
N ALA A 17 7.90 7.50 4.26
CA ALA A 17 6.88 6.86 3.46
C ALA A 17 5.62 7.71 3.40
N GLU A 18 5.22 8.28 4.53
CA GLU A 18 4.02 9.10 4.55
C GLU A 18 4.22 10.40 3.81
N ALA A 19 5.41 10.98 3.89
CA ALA A 19 5.70 12.19 3.14
C ALA A 19 5.64 11.96 1.64
N LEU A 20 6.18 10.84 1.19
CA LEU A 20 6.14 10.51 -0.23
C LEU A 20 4.71 10.24 -0.67
N HIS A 21 3.95 9.53 0.16
CA HIS A 21 2.56 9.22 -0.14
C HIS A 21 1.76 10.51 -0.31
N ALA A 22 1.95 11.45 0.60
CA ALA A 22 1.24 12.72 0.53
C ALA A 22 1.63 13.52 -0.72
N ALA A 23 2.90 13.47 -1.09
CA ALA A 23 3.35 14.19 -2.28
C ALA A 23 2.72 13.61 -3.54
N ILE A 24 2.62 12.28 -3.61
CA ILE A 24 1.98 11.67 -4.77
C ILE A 24 0.49 12.00 -4.80
N GLU A 25 -0.15 11.96 -3.65
CA GLU A 25 -1.56 12.28 -3.57
C GLU A 25 -1.83 13.69 -4.08
N ASP A 26 -0.99 14.63 -3.67
CA ASP A 26 -1.13 16.01 -4.12
C ASP A 26 -1.01 16.11 -5.64
N ARG A 27 -0.08 15.36 -6.21
CA ARG A 27 0.11 15.37 -7.65
C ARG A 27 -1.10 14.78 -8.37
N LEU A 28 -1.63 13.70 -7.84
CA LEU A 28 -2.81 13.07 -8.44
C LEU A 28 -4.02 13.99 -8.37
N GLU A 29 -4.20 14.67 -7.24
CA GLU A 29 -5.34 15.56 -7.09
C GLU A 29 -5.23 16.79 -7.98
N SER A 30 -4.04 17.18 -8.35
CA SER A 30 -3.85 18.32 -9.23
C SER A 30 -4.05 17.97 -10.71
N GLY A 31 -4.37 16.73 -11.01
CA GLY A 31 -4.58 16.30 -12.37
C GLY A 31 -3.31 16.01 -13.14
N ARG A 32 -2.17 15.94 -12.46
CA ARG A 32 -0.90 15.69 -13.11
C ARG A 32 -0.39 14.27 -12.90
N GLY A 33 -1.25 13.40 -12.40
CA GLY A 33 -0.85 12.04 -12.15
C GLY A 33 -0.76 11.24 -13.45
N THR A 34 -0.09 10.11 -13.34
CA THR A 34 0.00 9.14 -14.42
C THR A 34 -0.46 7.81 -13.86
N PRO A 35 -0.76 6.84 -14.74
CA PRO A 35 -1.13 5.49 -14.23
C PRO A 35 -0.03 4.90 -13.36
N GLU A 36 1.23 5.18 -13.68
CA GLU A 36 2.34 4.69 -12.88
C GLU A 36 2.35 5.31 -11.50
N LEU A 37 2.07 6.61 -11.41
CA LEU A 37 2.01 7.27 -10.12
C LEU A 37 0.84 6.77 -9.29
N GLU A 38 -0.29 6.55 -9.93
CA GLU A 38 -1.45 6.03 -9.23
C GLU A 38 -1.17 4.65 -8.65
N ARG A 39 -0.52 3.80 -9.43
CA ARG A 39 -0.17 2.47 -8.95
C ARG A 39 0.81 2.55 -7.79
N ALA A 40 1.81 3.41 -7.90
CA ALA A 40 2.78 3.59 -6.82
C ALA A 40 2.10 4.09 -5.56
N TYR A 41 1.17 5.00 -5.72
CA TYR A 41 0.43 5.55 -4.59
C TYR A 41 -0.33 4.44 -3.85
N ARG A 42 -1.00 3.57 -4.60
CA ARG A 42 -1.77 2.49 -4.00
C ARG A 42 -0.86 1.48 -3.31
N LEU A 43 0.24 1.12 -3.95
CA LEU A 43 1.18 0.18 -3.36
C LEU A 43 1.79 0.73 -2.08
N LEU A 44 2.18 1.99 -2.11
CA LEU A 44 2.79 2.62 -0.95
C LEU A 44 1.80 2.72 0.20
N GLY A 45 0.54 3.03 -0.10
CA GLY A 45 -0.48 3.09 0.93
C GLY A 45 -0.64 1.77 1.65
N TRP A 46 -0.62 0.66 0.90
CA TRP A 46 -0.73 -0.64 1.53
C TRP A 46 0.48 -0.95 2.40
N ARG A 47 1.67 -0.55 1.97
CA ARG A 47 2.85 -0.78 2.77
C ARG A 47 2.81 0.01 4.07
N ILE A 48 2.29 1.22 4.01
CA ILE A 48 2.13 2.03 5.22
C ILE A 48 1.13 1.35 6.16
N LEU A 49 0.02 0.87 5.64
CA LEU A 49 -0.96 0.17 6.47
C LEU A 49 -0.37 -1.10 7.07
N ALA A 50 0.39 -1.83 6.28
CA ALA A 50 1.03 -3.04 6.79
C ALA A 50 1.98 -2.73 7.92
N ALA A 51 2.72 -1.64 7.81
CA ALA A 51 3.63 -1.25 8.87
C ALA A 51 2.89 -0.89 10.15
N ARG A 52 1.74 -0.22 10.01
CA ARG A 52 0.94 0.12 11.16
C ARG A 52 0.35 -1.10 11.84
N GLY A 53 -0.04 -2.07 11.03
CA GLY A 53 -0.69 -3.27 11.55
C GLY A 53 0.27 -4.31 12.10
N GLY A 54 1.57 -4.13 11.85
CA GLY A 54 2.58 -5.02 12.38
C GLY A 54 2.75 -6.29 11.58
N PRO A 55 3.56 -7.22 12.10
CA PRO A 55 3.94 -8.41 11.31
C PRO A 55 2.77 -9.30 10.95
N GLY A 56 1.76 -9.38 11.80
CA GLY A 56 0.61 -10.23 11.51
C GLY A 56 -0.14 -9.74 10.27
N LEU A 57 -0.41 -8.45 10.22
CA LEU A 57 -1.11 -7.91 9.06
C LEU A 57 -0.22 -7.99 7.82
N THR A 58 1.06 -7.69 7.98
CA THR A 58 2.00 -7.80 6.87
C THR A 58 1.99 -9.20 6.27
N GLY A 59 2.01 -10.22 7.12
CA GLY A 59 1.99 -11.60 6.64
C GLY A 59 0.72 -11.94 5.90
N ARG A 60 -0.43 -11.49 6.42
CA ARG A 60 -1.70 -11.77 5.78
C ARG A 60 -1.80 -11.07 4.44
N MET A 61 -1.34 -9.82 4.36
CA MET A 61 -1.35 -9.11 3.10
C MET A 61 -0.42 -9.77 2.08
N ALA A 62 0.73 -10.27 2.55
CA ALA A 62 1.64 -10.96 1.66
C ALA A 62 1.02 -12.23 1.09
N ASN A 63 0.26 -12.97 1.91
CA ASN A 63 -0.40 -14.16 1.44
C ASN A 63 -1.44 -13.84 0.37
N ILE A 64 -2.22 -12.80 0.60
CA ILE A 64 -3.21 -12.39 -0.38
C ILE A 64 -2.52 -11.98 -1.69
N ALA A 65 -1.44 -11.24 -1.58
CA ALA A 65 -0.72 -10.79 -2.77
C ALA A 65 -0.16 -11.96 -3.57
N ARG A 66 0.29 -13.00 -2.86
CA ARG A 66 0.88 -14.15 -3.52
C ARG A 66 -0.13 -14.89 -4.38
N GLU A 67 -1.39 -14.88 -3.96
CA GLU A 67 -2.43 -15.60 -4.67
C GLU A 67 -3.17 -14.75 -5.68
N ALA A 68 -2.99 -13.45 -5.64
CA ALA A 68 -3.70 -12.56 -6.56
C ALA A 68 -2.99 -12.55 -7.92
N GLY A 69 -3.77 -12.50 -8.97
CA GLY A 69 -3.20 -12.44 -10.31
C GLY A 69 -3.03 -11.03 -10.84
N SER A 70 -3.58 -10.05 -10.13
CA SER A 70 -3.50 -8.67 -10.57
C SER A 70 -3.67 -7.76 -9.37
N LEU A 71 -3.39 -6.48 -9.57
CA LEU A 71 -3.57 -5.50 -8.51
C LEU A 71 -5.03 -5.42 -8.09
N GLU A 72 -5.93 -5.47 -9.05
CA GLU A 72 -7.36 -5.39 -8.74
C GLU A 72 -7.82 -6.59 -7.93
N GLU A 73 -7.32 -7.77 -8.28
CA GLU A 73 -7.65 -8.96 -7.50
C GLU A 73 -7.11 -8.89 -6.09
N TYR A 74 -5.90 -8.35 -5.95
CA TYR A 74 -5.33 -8.18 -4.64
C TYR A 74 -6.19 -7.23 -3.78
N GLU A 75 -6.59 -6.11 -4.37
CA GLU A 75 -7.39 -5.15 -3.62
C GLU A 75 -8.73 -5.72 -3.20
N ALA A 76 -9.36 -6.46 -4.08
CA ALA A 76 -10.65 -7.05 -3.76
C ALA A 76 -10.52 -8.08 -2.65
N ALA A 77 -9.51 -8.92 -2.72
CA ALA A 77 -9.30 -9.93 -1.69
C ALA A 77 -8.91 -9.28 -0.37
N ARG A 78 -8.06 -8.26 -0.42
CA ARG A 78 -7.66 -7.56 0.79
C ARG A 78 -8.86 -6.93 1.48
N ASP A 79 -9.72 -6.27 0.71
CA ASP A 79 -10.91 -5.64 1.29
C ASP A 79 -11.83 -6.67 1.91
N ARG A 80 -11.99 -7.80 1.24
CA ARG A 80 -12.88 -8.83 1.74
C ARG A 80 -12.37 -9.45 3.04
N GLU A 81 -11.07 -9.70 3.10
CA GLU A 81 -10.52 -10.43 4.23
C GLU A 81 -10.02 -9.53 5.35
N LEU A 82 -9.54 -8.37 5.01
CA LEU A 82 -8.90 -7.50 5.99
C LEU A 82 -9.56 -6.14 6.11
N GLY A 83 -10.65 -5.92 5.41
CA GLY A 83 -11.30 -4.62 5.39
C GLY A 83 -11.56 -4.03 6.77
N PRO A 84 -12.20 -4.77 7.67
CA PRO A 84 -12.49 -4.20 9.00
C PRO A 84 -11.23 -3.83 9.76
N ILE A 85 -10.17 -4.64 9.64
CA ILE A 85 -8.92 -4.35 10.32
C ILE A 85 -8.29 -3.09 9.75
N ILE A 86 -8.27 -2.99 8.42
CA ILE A 86 -7.66 -1.84 7.76
C ILE A 86 -8.43 -0.57 8.07
N GLN A 87 -9.76 -0.65 8.09
CA GLN A 87 -10.57 0.51 8.42
C GLN A 87 -10.29 0.98 9.84
N GLY A 88 -10.10 0.04 10.76
CA GLY A 88 -9.75 0.41 12.11
C GLY A 88 -8.42 1.14 12.18
N LEU A 89 -7.45 0.68 11.43
CA LEU A 89 -6.14 1.33 11.40
C LEU A 89 -6.23 2.73 10.78
N GLU A 90 -7.05 2.86 9.74
CA GLU A 90 -7.20 4.17 9.10
C GLU A 90 -7.86 5.17 10.02
N ARG A 91 -8.73 4.70 10.89
CA ARG A 91 -9.37 5.57 11.86
C ARG A 91 -8.50 5.81 13.09
N GLY A 92 -7.32 5.19 13.16
CA GLY A 92 -6.46 5.36 14.32
C GLY A 92 -6.86 4.55 15.52
N GLU A 93 -7.68 3.53 15.33
CA GLU A 93 -8.15 2.71 16.44
C GLU A 93 -7.20 1.61 16.82
N ASN A 94 -6.15 1.48 16.09
CA ASN A 94 -5.23 0.42 16.35
C ASN A 94 -4.53 0.62 17.64
N ARG A 95 -4.62 -0.27 18.44
CA ARG A 95 -3.99 -0.14 19.51
C ARG A 95 -3.57 -1.31 19.97
N ASP A 96 -2.94 -1.55 20.41
CA ASP A 96 -2.54 -2.51 20.80
C ASP A 96 -2.41 -2.69 21.78
N PRO A 97 -2.60 -3.13 22.07
CA PRO A 97 -2.72 -3.28 23.27
C PRO A 97 -1.64 -3.53 23.96
#